data_4920a2b9744e95b51e7df2fa2cfec3f1
#
_entry.id   4920a2b9744e95b51e7df2fa2cfec3f1
#
_cell.length_a   1.000
_cell.length_b   1.000
_cell.length_c   1.000
_cell.angle_alpha   90.00
_cell.angle_beta   90.00
_cell.angle_gamma   90.00
#
_symmetry.space_group_name_H-M   'P 1'
#
loop_
_entity.id
_entity.type
_entity.pdbx_description
1 polymer ?
#
loop_
_entity_poly.entity_id
_entity_poly.type
_entity_poly.pdbx_seq_one_letter_code
_entity_poly.pdbx_strand_id
1 'polypeptide(L)'
;ENAENSMTQLVQLMGDIAEKGCADEIDSEPTSDFAKECWDRLREIYKEPEFRHSYSIISRCMEEYDPAQLDSLRVNLDRVVSFAELQSDTEEVRRVTKSARKLLDHVELECIRLNRMARVQRAADQAESLHNEAIALNNATKEAEKVLEERVKGFHEQSITILGIFSAVVVGFMSGLSMFTSGFNQLNAVSVYVVTFY
;
A
#
# COMPACT_ATOMS: atom_id res chain seq x y z
N GLU A 1 -15.56 -29.95 -32.35
CA GLU A 1 -15.92 -30.97 -31.32
C GLU A 1 -14.64 -31.57 -30.71
N ASN A 2 -13.70 -32.15 -31.51
CA ASN A 2 -12.45 -32.73 -30.97
C ASN A 2 -11.51 -31.68 -30.34
N ALA A 3 -11.30 -30.54 -30.99
CA ALA A 3 -10.41 -29.50 -30.49
C ALA A 3 -10.94 -28.82 -29.20
N GLU A 4 -12.26 -28.69 -29.07
CA GLU A 4 -12.91 -28.14 -27.88
C GLU A 4 -12.80 -29.11 -26.70
N ASN A 5 -12.93 -30.41 -26.95
CA ASN A 5 -12.71 -31.45 -25.95
C ASN A 5 -11.27 -31.50 -25.48
N SER A 6 -10.29 -31.42 -26.41
CA SER A 6 -8.86 -31.36 -26.07
C SER A 6 -8.52 -30.14 -25.26
N MET A 7 -9.13 -28.96 -25.52
CA MET A 7 -8.90 -27.75 -24.74
C MET A 7 -9.47 -27.86 -23.32
N THR A 8 -10.65 -28.46 -23.16
CA THR A 8 -11.27 -28.72 -21.85
C THR A 8 -10.41 -29.68 -21.02
N GLN A 9 -9.90 -30.74 -21.63
CA GLN A 9 -8.99 -31.69 -20.97
C GLN A 9 -7.68 -31.01 -20.57
N LEU A 10 -7.18 -30.08 -21.38
CA LEU A 10 -5.95 -29.32 -21.05
C LEU A 10 -6.18 -28.42 -19.84
N VAL A 11 -7.29 -27.70 -19.79
CA VAL A 11 -7.63 -26.83 -18.64
C VAL A 11 -7.78 -27.65 -17.36
N GLN A 12 -8.43 -28.80 -17.44
CA GLN A 12 -8.54 -29.71 -16.30
C GLN A 12 -7.19 -30.22 -15.84
N LEU A 13 -6.32 -30.63 -16.76
CA LEU A 13 -4.95 -31.04 -16.43
C LEU A 13 -4.14 -29.92 -15.77
N MET A 14 -4.26 -28.69 -16.24
CA MET A 14 -3.61 -27.53 -15.62
C MET A 14 -4.10 -27.33 -14.18
N GLY A 15 -5.40 -27.50 -13.91
CA GLY A 15 -5.94 -27.45 -12.56
C GLY A 15 -5.35 -28.52 -11.66
N ASP A 16 -5.34 -29.78 -12.13
CA ASP A 16 -4.75 -30.90 -11.38
C ASP A 16 -3.26 -30.66 -11.06
N ILE A 17 -2.50 -30.08 -12.00
CA ILE A 17 -1.09 -29.73 -11.83
C ILE A 17 -0.93 -28.58 -10.82
N ALA A 18 -1.81 -27.59 -10.84
CA ALA A 18 -1.80 -26.43 -9.95
C ALA A 18 -2.16 -26.80 -8.50
N GLU A 19 -3.08 -27.73 -8.31
CA GLU A 19 -3.50 -28.22 -6.99
C GLU A 19 -2.42 -29.07 -6.31
N LYS A 20 -1.57 -29.72 -7.08
CA LYS A 20 -0.47 -30.50 -6.52
C LYS A 20 0.62 -29.58 -5.99
N GLY A 21 0.76 -29.54 -4.67
CA GLY A 21 1.77 -28.69 -4.00
C GLY A 21 3.20 -29.00 -4.45
N CYS A 22 4.06 -28.00 -4.40
CA CYS A 22 5.49 -28.12 -4.69
C CYS A 22 6.28 -28.81 -3.55
N ALA A 23 5.63 -29.19 -2.45
CA ALA A 23 6.26 -29.47 -1.16
C ALA A 23 6.81 -30.88 -0.97
N ASP A 24 6.45 -31.82 -1.84
CA ASP A 24 6.92 -33.20 -1.69
C ASP A 24 8.26 -33.38 -2.39
N GLU A 25 9.35 -33.44 -1.60
CA GLU A 25 10.72 -33.69 -2.10
C GLU A 25 10.82 -34.97 -2.97
N ILE A 26 9.97 -35.94 -2.72
CA ILE A 26 9.91 -37.22 -3.45
C ILE A 26 9.41 -37.03 -4.89
N ASP A 27 8.53 -36.06 -5.12
CA ASP A 27 7.96 -35.71 -6.45
C ASP A 27 8.77 -34.61 -7.17
N SER A 28 9.90 -34.15 -6.59
CA SER A 28 10.69 -33.04 -7.16
C SER A 28 11.57 -33.45 -8.34
N GLU A 29 11.80 -34.73 -8.54
CA GLU A 29 12.59 -35.23 -9.68
C GLU A 29 11.79 -35.22 -10.98
N PRO A 30 12.44 -34.90 -12.12
CA PRO A 30 11.80 -34.98 -13.44
C PRO A 30 11.26 -36.37 -13.79
N THR A 31 11.78 -37.44 -13.18
CA THR A 31 11.43 -38.84 -13.38
C THR A 31 10.31 -39.32 -12.46
N SER A 32 9.67 -38.44 -11.71
CA SER A 32 8.56 -38.79 -10.80
C SER A 32 7.38 -39.43 -11.54
N ASP A 33 6.64 -40.29 -10.84
CA ASP A 33 5.41 -40.91 -11.40
C ASP A 33 4.38 -39.85 -11.78
N PHE A 34 4.33 -38.75 -11.04
CA PHE A 34 3.47 -37.61 -11.36
C PHE A 34 3.84 -36.95 -12.69
N ALA A 35 5.13 -36.67 -12.93
CA ALA A 35 5.56 -36.07 -14.19
C ALA A 35 5.24 -37.00 -15.38
N LYS A 36 5.40 -38.30 -15.20
CA LYS A 36 5.05 -39.28 -16.19
C LYS A 36 3.55 -39.33 -16.49
N GLU A 37 2.72 -39.35 -15.47
CA GLU A 37 1.24 -39.35 -15.63
C GLU A 37 0.77 -38.09 -16.38
N CYS A 38 1.26 -36.92 -15.96
CA CYS A 38 0.92 -35.64 -16.63
C CYS A 38 1.43 -35.62 -18.07
N TRP A 39 2.61 -36.18 -18.34
CA TRP A 39 3.14 -36.32 -19.70
C TRP A 39 2.27 -37.22 -20.57
N ASP A 40 1.85 -38.37 -20.08
CA ASP A 40 0.97 -39.28 -20.82
C ASP A 40 -0.36 -38.63 -21.17
N ARG A 41 -0.93 -37.83 -20.25
CA ARG A 41 -2.13 -37.02 -20.51
C ARG A 41 -1.88 -35.93 -21.55
N LEU A 42 -0.74 -35.23 -21.49
CA LEU A 42 -0.37 -34.23 -22.50
C LEU A 42 -0.19 -34.87 -23.88
N ARG A 43 0.39 -36.05 -23.96
CA ARG A 43 0.51 -36.78 -25.23
C ARG A 43 -0.86 -37.08 -25.85
N GLU A 44 -1.82 -37.50 -25.06
CA GLU A 44 -3.18 -37.78 -25.57
C GLU A 44 -3.88 -36.50 -26.01
N ILE A 45 -3.77 -35.40 -25.25
CA ILE A 45 -4.33 -34.07 -25.58
C ILE A 45 -3.73 -33.53 -26.91
N TYR A 46 -2.41 -33.62 -27.08
CA TYR A 46 -1.71 -33.13 -28.28
C TYR A 46 -1.50 -34.19 -29.36
N LYS A 47 -2.23 -35.31 -29.29
CA LYS A 47 -2.19 -36.38 -30.30
C LYS A 47 -2.54 -35.87 -31.68
N GLU A 48 -3.57 -35.03 -31.76
CA GLU A 48 -4.03 -34.42 -33.01
C GLU A 48 -3.02 -33.36 -33.48
N PRO A 49 -2.40 -33.50 -34.69
CA PRO A 49 -1.38 -32.57 -35.18
C PRO A 49 -1.88 -31.14 -35.35
N GLU A 50 -3.14 -30.96 -35.63
CA GLU A 50 -3.80 -29.68 -35.86
C GLU A 50 -4.21 -28.97 -34.52
N PHE A 51 -4.23 -29.69 -33.40
CA PHE A 51 -4.61 -29.10 -32.12
C PHE A 51 -3.59 -28.07 -31.66
N ARG A 52 -4.07 -26.89 -31.38
CA ARG A 52 -3.34 -25.78 -30.78
C ARG A 52 -4.12 -25.23 -29.61
N HIS A 53 -3.51 -25.19 -28.45
CA HIS A 53 -4.14 -24.58 -27.29
C HIS A 53 -4.34 -23.07 -27.49
N SER A 54 -5.44 -22.55 -26.94
CA SER A 54 -5.76 -21.12 -26.99
C SER A 54 -5.16 -20.40 -25.80
N TYR A 55 -4.29 -19.43 -26.07
CA TYR A 55 -3.70 -18.57 -25.04
C TYR A 55 -4.78 -17.85 -24.20
N SER A 56 -5.83 -17.33 -24.84
CA SER A 56 -6.89 -16.61 -24.13
C SER A 56 -7.70 -17.48 -23.15
N ILE A 57 -7.82 -18.77 -23.43
CA ILE A 57 -8.50 -19.72 -22.52
C ILE A 57 -7.56 -20.03 -21.34
N ILE A 58 -6.28 -20.26 -21.61
CA ILE A 58 -5.27 -20.47 -20.58
C ILE A 58 -5.19 -19.26 -19.64
N SER A 59 -5.08 -18.06 -20.19
CA SER A 59 -5.03 -16.81 -19.43
C SER A 59 -6.23 -16.65 -18.50
N ARG A 60 -7.43 -16.88 -19.01
CA ARG A 60 -8.67 -16.82 -18.20
C ARG A 60 -8.70 -17.87 -17.10
N CYS A 61 -8.26 -19.09 -17.38
CA CYS A 61 -8.19 -20.13 -16.37
C CYS A 61 -7.22 -19.74 -15.25
N MET A 62 -6.05 -19.19 -15.58
CA MET A 62 -5.03 -18.80 -14.61
C MET A 62 -5.43 -17.58 -13.78
N GLU A 63 -6.35 -16.73 -14.23
CA GLU A 63 -6.89 -15.62 -13.43
C GLU A 63 -7.69 -16.09 -12.20
N GLU A 64 -8.17 -17.33 -12.21
CA GLU A 64 -8.91 -17.93 -11.10
C GLU A 64 -7.98 -18.58 -10.05
N TYR A 65 -6.68 -18.74 -10.36
CA TYR A 65 -5.71 -19.39 -9.49
C TYR A 65 -5.13 -18.44 -8.46
N ASP A 66 -4.94 -18.92 -7.25
CA ASP A 66 -4.20 -18.20 -6.23
C ASP A 66 -2.68 -18.20 -6.53
N PRO A 67 -1.89 -17.34 -5.85
CA PRO A 67 -0.45 -17.26 -6.09
C PRO A 67 0.31 -18.58 -5.86
N ALA A 68 -0.11 -19.42 -4.92
CA ALA A 68 0.53 -20.70 -4.65
C ALA A 68 0.23 -21.72 -5.76
N GLN A 69 -1.01 -21.73 -6.26
CA GLN A 69 -1.41 -22.54 -7.40
C GLN A 69 -0.66 -22.13 -8.68
N LEU A 70 -0.47 -20.83 -8.92
CA LEU A 70 0.30 -20.34 -10.06
C LEU A 70 1.77 -20.79 -10.00
N ASP A 71 2.40 -20.71 -8.83
CA ASP A 71 3.78 -21.18 -8.64
C ASP A 71 3.86 -22.70 -8.79
N SER A 72 2.90 -23.45 -8.23
CA SER A 72 2.83 -24.91 -8.37
C SER A 72 2.66 -25.33 -9.82
N LEU A 73 1.74 -24.68 -10.55
CA LEU A 73 1.51 -24.96 -11.97
C LEU A 73 2.80 -24.77 -12.78
N ARG A 74 3.48 -23.63 -12.60
CA ARG A 74 4.71 -23.31 -13.32
C ARG A 74 5.81 -24.35 -13.05
N VAL A 75 6.07 -24.64 -11.77
CA VAL A 75 7.15 -25.56 -11.36
C VAL A 75 6.85 -26.97 -11.79
N ASN A 76 5.62 -27.44 -11.60
CA ASN A 76 5.26 -28.82 -11.96
C ASN A 76 5.20 -29.03 -13.47
N LEU A 77 4.74 -28.03 -14.24
CA LEU A 77 4.72 -28.10 -15.69
C LEU A 77 6.15 -28.11 -16.28
N ASP A 78 7.09 -27.35 -15.68
CA ASP A 78 8.51 -27.40 -16.05
C ASP A 78 9.10 -28.81 -15.83
N ARG A 79 8.76 -29.46 -14.73
CA ARG A 79 9.14 -30.87 -14.47
C ARG A 79 8.58 -31.82 -15.53
N VAL A 80 7.33 -31.65 -15.94
CA VAL A 80 6.70 -32.46 -16.99
C VAL A 80 7.41 -32.25 -18.35
N VAL A 81 7.76 -31.00 -18.68
CA VAL A 81 8.52 -30.69 -19.90
C VAL A 81 9.92 -31.31 -19.85
N SER A 82 10.59 -31.19 -18.70
CA SER A 82 11.92 -31.81 -18.48
C SER A 82 11.86 -33.35 -18.60
N PHE A 83 10.81 -33.99 -18.07
CA PHE A 83 10.58 -35.41 -18.27
C PHE A 83 10.40 -35.76 -19.75
N ALA A 84 9.62 -34.95 -20.50
CA ALA A 84 9.40 -35.16 -21.91
C ALA A 84 10.68 -35.12 -22.73
N GLU A 85 11.66 -34.30 -22.35
CA GLU A 85 12.97 -34.20 -23.01
C GLU A 85 13.88 -35.41 -22.82
N LEU A 86 13.60 -36.17 -21.75
CA LEU A 86 14.34 -37.45 -21.49
C LEU A 86 13.77 -38.65 -22.26
N GLN A 87 12.61 -38.47 -22.93
CA GLN A 87 11.96 -39.53 -23.66
C GLN A 87 12.65 -39.83 -24.99
N SER A 88 12.30 -40.96 -25.58
CA SER A 88 12.84 -41.39 -26.90
C SER A 88 12.51 -40.36 -27.99
N ASP A 89 13.46 -40.06 -28.86
CA ASP A 89 13.37 -39.02 -29.90
C ASP A 89 12.55 -39.52 -31.14
N THR A 90 11.24 -39.74 -30.92
CA THR A 90 10.31 -39.99 -32.02
C THR A 90 9.72 -38.69 -32.52
N GLU A 91 9.26 -38.62 -33.76
CA GLU A 91 8.65 -37.42 -34.36
C GLU A 91 7.40 -36.97 -33.58
N GLU A 92 6.60 -37.94 -33.08
CA GLU A 92 5.43 -37.65 -32.23
C GLU A 92 5.85 -36.99 -30.91
N VAL A 93 6.81 -37.62 -30.19
CA VAL A 93 7.31 -37.10 -28.91
C VAL A 93 7.86 -35.70 -29.09
N ARG A 94 8.69 -35.47 -30.14
CA ARG A 94 9.26 -34.15 -30.45
C ARG A 94 8.19 -33.10 -30.65
N ARG A 95 7.12 -33.42 -31.40
CA ARG A 95 5.99 -32.51 -31.67
C ARG A 95 5.24 -32.17 -30.37
N VAL A 96 4.92 -33.18 -29.54
CA VAL A 96 4.20 -32.99 -28.29
C VAL A 96 5.06 -32.19 -27.30
N THR A 97 6.35 -32.50 -27.15
CA THR A 97 7.30 -31.76 -26.32
C THR A 97 7.37 -30.28 -26.74
N LYS A 98 7.39 -30.01 -28.04
CA LYS A 98 7.35 -28.62 -28.55
C LYS A 98 6.04 -27.89 -28.16
N SER A 99 4.90 -28.60 -28.17
CA SER A 99 3.61 -28.05 -27.75
C SER A 99 3.54 -27.81 -26.25
N ALA A 100 4.05 -28.76 -25.45
CA ALA A 100 4.16 -28.65 -23.99
C ALA A 100 5.09 -27.49 -23.58
N ARG A 101 6.22 -27.30 -24.27
CA ARG A 101 7.12 -26.14 -24.04
C ARG A 101 6.43 -24.82 -24.34
N LYS A 102 5.64 -24.73 -25.42
CA LYS A 102 4.86 -23.53 -25.69
C LYS A 102 3.79 -23.27 -24.63
N LEU A 103 3.19 -24.33 -24.07
CA LEU A 103 2.27 -24.19 -22.95
C LEU A 103 2.99 -23.63 -21.73
N LEU A 104 4.17 -24.15 -21.41
CA LEU A 104 5.02 -23.64 -20.31
C LEU A 104 5.36 -22.14 -20.52
N ASP A 105 5.82 -21.78 -21.74
CA ASP A 105 6.11 -20.37 -22.07
C ASP A 105 4.89 -19.47 -21.83
N HIS A 106 3.69 -19.94 -22.20
CA HIS A 106 2.45 -19.19 -21.97
C HIS A 106 2.11 -19.06 -20.48
N VAL A 107 2.29 -20.15 -19.71
CA VAL A 107 2.07 -20.14 -18.25
C VAL A 107 3.05 -19.17 -17.57
N GLU A 108 4.33 -19.21 -17.94
CA GLU A 108 5.34 -18.30 -17.37
C GLU A 108 5.03 -16.83 -17.67
N LEU A 109 4.69 -16.50 -18.91
CA LEU A 109 4.30 -15.15 -19.30
C LEU A 109 3.07 -14.67 -18.52
N GLU A 110 2.10 -15.55 -18.33
CA GLU A 110 0.87 -15.22 -17.61
C GLU A 110 1.14 -15.04 -16.11
N CYS A 111 1.97 -15.87 -15.49
CA CYS A 111 2.43 -15.69 -14.11
C CYS A 111 3.11 -14.31 -13.92
N ILE A 112 3.96 -13.90 -14.87
CA ILE A 112 4.61 -12.58 -14.83
C ILE A 112 3.57 -11.46 -14.93
N ARG A 113 2.58 -11.60 -15.83
CA ARG A 113 1.49 -10.63 -16.01
C ARG A 113 0.68 -10.47 -14.73
N LEU A 114 0.20 -11.57 -14.17
CA LEU A 114 -0.63 -11.60 -12.97
C LEU A 114 0.12 -11.03 -11.74
N ASN A 115 1.38 -11.41 -11.58
CA ASN A 115 2.22 -10.86 -10.52
C ASN A 115 2.44 -9.35 -10.65
N ARG A 116 2.59 -8.82 -11.87
CA ARG A 116 2.67 -7.37 -12.10
C ARG A 116 1.37 -6.67 -11.76
N MET A 117 0.24 -7.22 -12.20
CA MET A 117 -1.08 -6.66 -11.87
C MET A 117 -1.32 -6.62 -10.37
N ALA A 118 -1.01 -7.70 -9.64
CA ALA A 118 -1.13 -7.75 -8.19
C ALA A 118 -0.22 -6.72 -7.47
N ARG A 119 0.96 -6.42 -8.01
CA ARG A 119 1.83 -5.35 -7.49
C ARG A 119 1.26 -3.97 -7.73
N VAL A 120 0.74 -3.72 -8.93
CA VAL A 120 0.11 -2.44 -9.28
C VAL A 120 -1.11 -2.19 -8.40
N GLN A 121 -1.96 -3.21 -8.22
CA GLN A 121 -3.13 -3.10 -7.36
C GLN A 121 -2.73 -2.76 -5.92
N ARG A 122 -1.77 -3.49 -5.33
CA ARG A 122 -1.27 -3.18 -3.98
C ARG A 122 -0.69 -1.77 -3.86
N ALA A 123 0.01 -1.29 -4.88
CA ALA A 123 0.53 0.08 -4.89
C ALA A 123 -0.59 1.13 -4.97
N ALA A 124 -1.66 0.85 -5.73
CA ALA A 124 -2.84 1.71 -5.80
C ALA A 124 -3.57 1.76 -4.46
N ASP A 125 -3.80 0.62 -3.81
CA ASP A 125 -4.45 0.52 -2.50
C ASP A 125 -3.64 1.27 -1.42
N GLN A 126 -2.30 1.16 -1.45
CA GLN A 126 -1.42 1.91 -0.56
C GLN A 126 -1.47 3.42 -0.82
N ALA A 127 -1.50 3.85 -2.08
CA ALA A 127 -1.60 5.25 -2.43
C ALA A 127 -2.93 5.86 -1.96
N GLU A 128 -4.03 5.14 -2.10
CA GLU A 128 -5.33 5.55 -1.59
C GLU A 128 -5.34 5.68 -0.06
N SER A 129 -4.76 4.70 0.65
CA SER A 129 -4.63 4.75 2.11
C SER A 129 -3.83 5.96 2.57
N LEU A 130 -2.67 6.24 1.96
CA LEU A 130 -1.84 7.40 2.25
C LEU A 130 -2.55 8.73 1.93
N HIS A 131 -3.32 8.78 0.85
CA HIS A 131 -4.12 9.94 0.50
C HIS A 131 -5.16 10.26 1.57
N ASN A 132 -5.87 9.26 2.05
CA ASN A 132 -6.87 9.40 3.11
C ASN A 132 -6.23 9.85 4.44
N GLU A 133 -5.07 9.30 4.79
CA GLU A 133 -4.31 9.74 5.96
C GLU A 133 -3.83 11.20 5.84
N ALA A 134 -3.36 11.60 4.67
CA ALA A 134 -2.96 13.00 4.41
C ALA A 134 -4.14 13.98 4.53
N ILE A 135 -5.32 13.61 4.07
CA ILE A 135 -6.54 14.41 4.25
C ILE A 135 -6.89 14.53 5.74
N ALA A 136 -6.84 13.44 6.50
CA ALA A 136 -7.13 13.45 7.93
C ALA A 136 -6.15 14.34 8.69
N LEU A 137 -4.85 14.24 8.39
CA LEU A 137 -3.81 15.08 8.99
C LEU A 137 -4.00 16.57 8.66
N ASN A 138 -4.31 16.90 7.40
CA ASN A 138 -4.58 18.27 6.99
C ASN A 138 -5.78 18.87 7.74
N ASN A 139 -6.84 18.10 7.95
CA ASN A 139 -8.01 18.54 8.71
C ASN A 139 -7.67 18.75 10.19
N ALA A 140 -6.89 17.84 10.80
CA ALA A 140 -6.42 18.00 12.18
C ALA A 140 -5.52 19.24 12.34
N THR A 141 -4.66 19.51 11.38
CA THR A 141 -3.78 20.70 11.38
C THR A 141 -4.61 21.99 11.32
N LYS A 142 -5.61 22.07 10.44
CA LYS A 142 -6.50 23.22 10.36
C LYS A 142 -7.28 23.47 11.64
N GLU A 143 -7.71 22.41 12.30
CA GLU A 143 -8.40 22.55 13.59
C GLU A 143 -7.45 23.04 14.70
N ALA A 144 -6.23 22.53 14.74
CA ALA A 144 -5.20 22.99 15.66
C ALA A 144 -4.82 24.47 15.42
N GLU A 145 -4.76 24.93 14.16
CA GLU A 145 -4.54 26.33 13.80
C GLU A 145 -5.66 27.24 14.35
N LYS A 146 -6.93 26.85 14.22
CA LYS A 146 -8.05 27.63 14.77
C LYS A 146 -7.97 27.77 16.28
N VAL A 147 -7.69 26.65 16.98
CA VAL A 147 -7.53 26.68 18.44
C VAL A 147 -6.36 27.57 18.85
N LEU A 148 -5.28 27.56 18.08
CA LEU A 148 -4.13 28.44 18.34
C LEU A 148 -4.49 29.92 18.13
N GLU A 149 -5.18 30.25 17.03
CA GLU A 149 -5.67 31.64 16.80
C GLU A 149 -6.56 32.14 17.92
N GLU A 150 -7.48 31.33 18.40
CA GLU A 150 -8.37 31.71 19.53
C GLU A 150 -7.57 31.96 20.81
N ARG A 151 -6.58 31.11 21.11
CA ARG A 151 -5.68 31.29 22.26
C ARG A 151 -4.84 32.57 22.14
N VAL A 152 -4.29 32.84 20.97
CA VAL A 152 -3.50 34.07 20.72
C VAL A 152 -4.37 35.30 20.87
N LYS A 153 -5.59 35.31 20.37
CA LYS A 153 -6.57 36.43 20.60
C LYS A 153 -6.86 36.61 22.08
N GLY A 154 -7.18 35.55 22.79
CA GLY A 154 -7.41 35.63 24.24
C GLY A 154 -6.21 36.15 25.03
N PHE A 155 -5.00 35.72 24.66
CA PHE A 155 -3.78 36.25 25.27
C PHE A 155 -3.54 37.73 24.99
N HIS A 156 -3.84 38.20 23.77
CA HIS A 156 -3.78 39.64 23.42
C HIS A 156 -4.75 40.48 24.25
N GLU A 157 -6.00 40.05 24.34
CA GLU A 157 -7.01 40.76 25.14
C GLU A 157 -6.63 40.82 26.63
N GLN A 158 -6.12 39.72 27.17
CA GLN A 158 -5.65 39.64 28.55
C GLN A 158 -4.44 40.55 28.79
N SER A 159 -3.49 40.57 27.85
CA SER A 159 -2.30 41.42 27.91
C SER A 159 -2.65 42.92 27.88
N ILE A 160 -3.60 43.34 27.02
CA ILE A 160 -4.10 44.72 26.96
C ILE A 160 -4.76 45.09 28.26
N THR A 161 -5.59 44.21 28.85
CA THR A 161 -6.26 44.46 30.14
C THR A 161 -5.25 44.63 31.27
N ILE A 162 -4.24 43.77 31.37
CA ILE A 162 -3.16 43.87 32.36
C ILE A 162 -2.36 45.17 32.19
N LEU A 163 -2.02 45.54 30.95
CA LEU A 163 -1.33 46.79 30.65
C LEU A 163 -2.17 48.02 31.03
N GLY A 164 -3.47 47.97 30.79
CA GLY A 164 -4.45 49.02 31.17
C GLY A 164 -4.52 49.22 32.68
N ILE A 165 -4.63 48.14 33.45
CA ILE A 165 -4.64 48.15 34.91
C ILE A 165 -3.33 48.72 35.45
N PHE A 166 -2.19 48.23 34.92
CA PHE A 166 -0.87 48.71 35.33
C PHE A 166 -0.70 50.22 35.06
N SER A 167 -1.10 50.68 33.89
CA SER A 167 -1.06 52.10 33.53
C SER A 167 -1.94 52.96 34.47
N ALA A 168 -3.15 52.48 34.80
CA ALA A 168 -4.03 53.18 35.74
C ALA A 168 -3.44 53.30 37.14
N VAL A 169 -2.79 52.25 37.63
CA VAL A 169 -2.10 52.23 38.93
C VAL A 169 -0.94 53.22 38.92
N VAL A 170 -0.09 53.23 37.88
CA VAL A 170 1.01 54.16 37.75
C VAL A 170 0.55 55.61 37.72
N VAL A 171 -0.49 55.91 36.90
CA VAL A 171 -1.05 57.29 36.83
C VAL A 171 -1.67 57.68 38.17
N GLY A 172 -2.40 56.78 38.83
CA GLY A 172 -3.00 57.05 40.15
C GLY A 172 -1.91 57.34 41.21
N PHE A 173 -0.83 56.55 41.19
CA PHE A 173 0.30 56.79 42.10
C PHE A 173 1.01 58.15 41.87
N MET A 174 1.27 58.47 40.59
CA MET A 174 1.90 59.75 40.21
C MET A 174 1.00 60.94 40.59
N SER A 175 -0.31 60.83 40.38
CA SER A 175 -1.28 61.85 40.78
C SER A 175 -1.33 62.01 42.30
N GLY A 176 -1.31 60.93 43.05
CA GLY A 176 -1.27 60.94 44.52
C GLY A 176 0.01 61.60 45.06
N LEU A 177 1.17 61.29 44.50
CA LEU A 177 2.46 61.93 44.83
C LEU A 177 2.43 63.44 44.56
N SER A 178 1.86 63.87 43.43
CA SER A 178 1.71 65.30 43.08
C SER A 178 0.85 66.05 44.06
N MET A 179 -0.30 65.48 44.48
CA MET A 179 -1.12 66.05 45.53
C MET A 179 -0.41 66.16 46.88
N PHE A 180 0.35 65.12 47.24
CA PHE A 180 1.09 65.07 48.49
C PHE A 180 2.16 66.15 48.52
N THR A 181 2.94 66.28 47.46
CA THR A 181 3.98 67.31 47.32
C THR A 181 3.39 68.74 47.32
N SER A 182 2.22 68.95 46.68
CA SER A 182 1.52 70.23 46.70
C SER A 182 1.03 70.56 48.10
N GLY A 183 0.48 69.60 48.83
CA GLY A 183 0.01 69.79 50.23
C GLY A 183 1.20 70.14 51.17
N PHE A 184 2.36 69.47 51.03
CA PHE A 184 3.58 69.81 51.80
C PHE A 184 4.09 71.19 51.50
N ASN A 185 4.08 71.64 50.26
CA ASN A 185 4.54 72.98 49.92
C ASN A 185 3.59 74.06 50.50
N GLN A 186 2.26 73.81 50.57
CA GLN A 186 1.32 74.71 51.22
C GLN A 186 1.52 74.84 52.75
N LEU A 187 1.80 73.66 53.39
CA LEU A 187 2.09 73.63 54.82
C LEU A 187 3.40 74.42 55.17
N ASN A 188 4.43 74.27 54.36
CA ASN A 188 5.68 75.05 54.52
C ASN A 188 5.42 76.58 54.32
N ALA A 189 4.61 76.99 53.36
CA ALA A 189 4.28 78.39 53.13
C ALA A 189 3.51 79.01 54.34
N VAL A 190 2.55 78.23 54.88
CA VAL A 190 1.83 78.65 56.10
C VAL A 190 2.75 78.75 57.30
N SER A 191 3.67 77.84 57.50
CA SER A 191 4.65 77.84 58.58
C SER A 191 5.59 79.09 58.51
N VAL A 192 6.01 79.46 57.32
CA VAL A 192 6.81 80.70 57.09
C VAL A 192 6.07 81.98 57.42
N TYR A 193 4.77 82.06 57.11
CA TYR A 193 3.96 83.21 57.46
C TYR A 193 3.76 83.35 58.97
N VAL A 194 3.58 82.26 59.72
CA VAL A 194 3.42 82.27 61.17
C VAL A 194 4.70 82.75 61.87
N VAL A 195 5.88 82.40 61.38
CA VAL A 195 7.17 82.82 61.98
C VAL A 195 7.52 84.28 61.69
N THR A 196 6.99 84.93 60.66
CA THR A 196 7.26 86.33 60.28
C THR A 196 6.39 87.37 60.98
N PHE A 197 5.33 86.96 61.72
CA PHE A 197 4.43 87.82 62.43
C PHE A 197 4.46 87.71 63.96
N TYR A 198 5.46 87.12 64.52
CA TYR A 198 5.86 87.17 65.97
C TYR A 198 7.23 87.74 66.10
#